data_9d600ec364759d8a43fc3620733b8f7f
#
_entry.id   9d600ec364759d8a43fc3620733b8f7f
#
_cell.length_a   1.000
_cell.length_b   1.000
_cell.length_c   1.000
_cell.angle_alpha   90.00
_cell.angle_beta   90.00
_cell.angle_gamma   90.00
#
_symmetry.space_group_name_H-M   'P 1'
#
loop_
_entity.id
_entity.type
_entity.pdbx_description
1 polymer ?
#
loop_
_entity_poly.entity_id
_entity_poly.type
_entity_poly.pdbx_seq_one_letter_code
_entity_poly.pdbx_strand_id
1 'polypeptide(L)'
;DVDGTLIDYEAKMPDSAKLAVDAARKNGHKVYICTGCSKAEILQRNLCELDGMIGGNGAYVEDHGHVIMHQGLSKEDVKHIVDWCNKRHLGFYLEANSGMYCNDYMLEQGPDTMMKYALGKGANTNHAKDTANAFISGFTHLQGEDLYRDDVNKISFILSSYQDHLDSKSEFSELVANTWGGKGELALFGDLGPAGITKRHAIETLLDYLHEDATNTISFGDAKIDLSMFECCAYNVAMGNGGNEIKEAADYITDDVNENGLYNAFKHLELI
;
A
#
# COMPACT_ATOMS: atom_id res chain seq x y z
N ASP A 1 -7.28 -2.20 5.73
CA ASP A 1 -6.64 -1.90 4.44
C ASP A 1 -7.37 -0.77 3.70
N VAL A 2 -6.80 -0.26 2.60
CA VAL A 2 -7.37 0.87 1.83
C VAL A 2 -7.96 0.38 0.51
N ASP A 3 -7.14 -0.08 -0.42
CA ASP A 3 -7.54 -0.43 -1.79
C ASP A 3 -8.31 -1.76 -1.84
N GLY A 4 -9.58 -1.72 -2.21
CA GLY A 4 -10.49 -2.87 -2.18
C GLY A 4 -11.17 -3.11 -0.82
N THR A 5 -10.90 -2.26 0.17
CA THR A 5 -11.46 -2.35 1.53
C THR A 5 -12.18 -1.05 1.92
N LEU A 6 -11.46 0.05 2.12
CA LEU A 6 -12.03 1.37 2.43
C LEU A 6 -12.49 2.10 1.17
N ILE A 7 -11.74 1.95 0.09
CA ILE A 7 -12.03 2.46 -1.25
C ILE A 7 -12.08 1.33 -2.27
N ASP A 8 -12.81 1.53 -3.35
CA ASP A 8 -12.83 0.59 -4.47
C ASP A 8 -11.51 0.66 -5.31
N TYR A 9 -11.36 -0.25 -6.27
CA TYR A 9 -10.19 -0.28 -7.15
C TYR A 9 -10.14 0.87 -8.19
N GLU A 10 -11.16 1.74 -8.22
CA GLU A 10 -11.16 3.01 -8.96
C GLU A 10 -10.77 4.20 -8.07
N ALA A 11 -10.27 3.92 -6.85
CA ALA A 11 -9.90 4.88 -5.82
C ALA A 11 -11.08 5.75 -5.31
N LYS A 12 -12.30 5.25 -5.43
CA LYS A 12 -13.51 5.92 -4.95
C LYS A 12 -13.94 5.34 -3.61
N MET A 13 -14.10 6.21 -2.62
CA MET A 13 -14.63 5.84 -1.31
C MET A 13 -16.15 5.79 -1.35
N PRO A 14 -16.80 4.64 -1.02
CA PRO A 14 -18.24 4.56 -0.88
C PRO A 14 -18.74 5.47 0.24
N ASP A 15 -19.87 6.18 0.03
CA ASP A 15 -20.48 7.03 1.07
C ASP A 15 -20.82 6.23 2.32
N SER A 16 -21.21 4.97 2.18
CA SER A 16 -21.50 4.07 3.30
C SER A 16 -20.26 3.75 4.13
N ALA A 17 -19.08 3.61 3.52
CA ALA A 17 -17.84 3.39 4.23
C ALA A 17 -17.47 4.61 5.09
N LYS A 18 -17.61 5.83 4.53
CA LYS A 18 -17.45 7.07 5.29
C LYS A 18 -18.39 7.16 6.48
N LEU A 19 -19.69 6.86 6.26
CA LEU A 19 -20.69 6.87 7.33
C LEU A 19 -20.35 5.87 8.44
N ALA A 20 -19.86 4.68 8.09
CA ALA A 20 -19.45 3.67 9.05
C ALA A 20 -18.27 4.15 9.90
N VAL A 21 -17.22 4.67 9.27
CA VAL A 21 -16.04 5.20 9.98
C VAL A 21 -16.42 6.34 10.91
N ASP A 22 -17.19 7.32 10.42
CA ASP A 22 -17.63 8.46 11.22
C ASP A 22 -18.49 8.03 12.43
N ALA A 23 -19.36 7.03 12.26
CA ALA A 23 -20.22 6.52 13.34
C ALA A 23 -19.41 5.73 14.38
N ALA A 24 -18.50 4.84 13.94
CA ALA A 24 -17.65 4.07 14.83
C ALA A 24 -16.77 4.99 15.69
N ARG A 25 -16.17 6.02 15.09
CA ARG A 25 -15.36 7.00 15.84
C ARG A 25 -16.21 7.77 16.86
N LYS A 26 -17.47 8.14 16.53
CA LYS A 26 -18.41 8.75 17.48
C LYS A 26 -18.77 7.83 18.64
N ASN A 27 -18.78 6.51 18.40
CA ASN A 27 -19.00 5.50 19.44
C ASN A 27 -17.74 5.23 20.29
N GLY A 28 -16.61 5.89 20.01
CA GLY A 28 -15.38 5.79 20.78
C GLY A 28 -14.36 4.79 20.24
N HIS A 29 -14.64 4.18 19.09
CA HIS A 29 -13.65 3.34 18.41
C HIS A 29 -12.58 4.20 17.71
N LYS A 30 -11.34 3.73 17.70
CA LYS A 30 -10.24 4.34 16.94
C LYS A 30 -10.12 3.63 15.59
N VAL A 31 -10.05 4.38 14.51
CA VAL A 31 -10.01 3.85 13.15
C VAL A 31 -8.73 4.29 12.45
N TYR A 32 -7.89 3.33 12.11
CA TYR A 32 -6.62 3.52 11.39
C TYR A 32 -6.67 2.86 10.03
N ILE A 33 -6.04 3.46 9.03
CA ILE A 33 -5.71 2.74 7.79
C ILE A 33 -4.40 1.99 7.95
N CYS A 34 -4.29 0.84 7.29
CA CYS A 34 -3.07 0.05 7.22
C CYS A 34 -2.85 -0.39 5.77
N THR A 35 -1.92 0.28 5.08
CA THR A 35 -1.79 0.20 3.62
C THR A 35 -0.35 0.02 3.14
N GLY A 36 -0.21 -0.48 1.91
CA GLY A 36 1.05 -0.48 1.18
C GLY A 36 1.49 0.89 0.65
N CYS A 37 0.55 1.85 0.57
CA CYS A 37 0.83 3.18 0.07
C CYS A 37 1.64 4.01 1.07
N SER A 38 2.47 4.93 0.56
CA SER A 38 3.14 5.94 1.37
C SER A 38 2.17 7.00 1.90
N LYS A 39 2.60 7.77 2.89
CA LYS A 39 1.82 8.93 3.37
C LYS A 39 1.49 9.90 2.23
N ALA A 40 2.44 10.18 1.35
CA ALA A 40 2.24 11.09 0.23
C ALA A 40 1.14 10.61 -0.73
N GLU A 41 1.06 9.30 -1.00
CA GLU A 41 -0.01 8.71 -1.83
C GLU A 41 -1.37 8.83 -1.14
N ILE A 42 -1.44 8.55 0.15
CA ILE A 42 -2.69 8.63 0.93
C ILE A 42 -3.22 10.05 0.99
N LEU A 43 -2.35 11.06 1.16
CA LEU A 43 -2.76 12.46 1.20
C LEU A 43 -3.34 12.97 -0.14
N GLN A 44 -3.05 12.30 -1.24
CA GLN A 44 -3.65 12.61 -2.55
C GLN A 44 -5.06 12.02 -2.70
N ARG A 45 -5.46 11.10 -1.81
CA ARG A 45 -6.78 10.44 -1.83
C ARG A 45 -7.74 11.22 -0.94
N ASN A 46 -8.95 11.41 -1.40
CA ASN A 46 -9.99 12.10 -0.63
C ASN A 46 -10.67 11.13 0.36
N LEU A 47 -9.93 10.70 1.39
CA LEU A 47 -10.45 9.82 2.44
C LEU A 47 -11.22 10.61 3.50
N CYS A 48 -12.05 9.91 4.29
CA CYS A 48 -12.68 10.46 5.47
C CYS A 48 -11.66 10.73 6.59
N GLU A 49 -12.09 11.40 7.65
CA GLU A 49 -11.25 11.61 8.83
C GLU A 49 -10.98 10.29 9.56
N LEU A 50 -9.73 10.07 9.90
CA LEU A 50 -9.20 8.87 10.54
C LEU A 50 -8.35 9.27 11.77
N ASP A 51 -8.12 8.34 12.69
CA ASP A 51 -7.32 8.63 13.89
C ASP A 51 -5.82 8.55 13.59
N GLY A 52 -5.43 7.83 12.54
CA GLY A 52 -4.05 7.75 12.09
C GLY A 52 -3.85 6.76 10.95
N MET A 53 -2.59 6.43 10.67
CA MET A 53 -2.26 5.54 9.58
C MET A 53 -1.03 4.68 9.86
N ILE A 54 -1.06 3.49 9.24
CA ILE A 54 0.10 2.65 8.97
C ILE A 54 0.30 2.66 7.45
N GLY A 55 1.43 3.18 6.99
CA GLY A 55 1.78 3.31 5.57
C GLY A 55 3.02 2.51 5.19
N GLY A 56 3.30 2.41 3.86
CA GLY A 56 4.50 1.76 3.33
C GLY A 56 4.64 0.30 3.77
N ASN A 57 3.54 -0.47 3.83
CA ASN A 57 3.51 -1.85 4.35
C ASN A 57 4.03 -2.00 5.78
N GLY A 58 3.93 -0.97 6.60
CA GLY A 58 4.39 -0.96 7.98
C GLY A 58 5.64 -0.13 8.24
N ALA A 59 6.22 0.50 7.22
CA ALA A 59 7.39 1.36 7.39
C ALA A 59 7.09 2.67 8.14
N TYR A 60 5.84 3.10 8.15
CA TYR A 60 5.40 4.36 8.75
C TYR A 60 4.18 4.15 9.64
N VAL A 61 4.20 4.69 10.85
CA VAL A 61 3.08 4.66 11.82
C VAL A 61 2.86 6.05 12.38
N GLU A 62 1.60 6.49 12.35
CA GLU A 62 1.17 7.82 12.81
C GLU A 62 -0.14 7.72 13.60
N ASP A 63 -0.22 8.45 14.71
CA ASP A 63 -1.43 8.68 15.49
C ASP A 63 -1.73 10.18 15.57
N HIS A 64 -2.89 10.62 15.11
CA HIS A 64 -3.32 12.05 15.12
C HIS A 64 -2.25 13.03 14.61
N GLY A 65 -1.50 12.66 13.57
CA GLY A 65 -0.42 13.47 13.00
C GLY A 65 0.92 13.37 13.75
N HIS A 66 0.97 12.62 14.87
CA HIS A 66 2.22 12.33 15.56
C HIS A 66 2.88 11.08 14.99
N VAL A 67 4.09 11.21 14.47
CA VAL A 67 4.87 10.09 13.93
C VAL A 67 5.39 9.23 15.08
N ILE A 68 4.92 7.99 15.16
CA ILE A 68 5.35 7.00 16.17
C ILE A 68 6.57 6.26 15.66
N MET A 69 6.56 5.86 14.39
CA MET A 69 7.63 5.09 13.77
C MET A 69 7.80 5.47 12.30
N HIS A 70 9.06 5.58 11.87
CA HIS A 70 9.43 5.60 10.46
C HIS A 70 10.69 4.75 10.27
N GLN A 71 10.54 3.58 9.67
CA GLN A 71 11.61 2.60 9.40
C GLN A 71 11.64 2.28 7.91
N GLY A 72 12.09 3.25 7.11
CA GLY A 72 12.29 3.11 5.68
C GLY A 72 13.64 2.50 5.31
N LEU A 73 13.96 2.57 4.04
CA LEU A 73 15.28 2.22 3.50
C LEU A 73 16.36 3.16 4.03
N SER A 74 17.55 2.64 4.30
CA SER A 74 18.68 3.50 4.62
C SER A 74 19.09 4.35 3.40
N LYS A 75 19.73 5.48 3.62
CA LYS A 75 20.23 6.33 2.53
C LYS A 75 21.23 5.60 1.63
N GLU A 76 22.02 4.72 2.21
CA GLU A 76 22.97 3.86 1.52
C GLU A 76 22.25 2.86 0.61
N ASP A 77 21.18 2.22 1.10
CA ASP A 77 20.36 1.29 0.30
C ASP A 77 19.65 2.05 -0.83
N VAL A 78 19.05 3.20 -0.53
CA VAL A 78 18.41 4.04 -1.56
C VAL A 78 19.40 4.39 -2.66
N LYS A 79 20.62 4.85 -2.30
CA LYS A 79 21.66 5.17 -3.28
C LYS A 79 22.03 3.94 -4.10
N HIS A 80 22.25 2.80 -3.47
CA HIS A 80 22.63 1.56 -4.15
C HIS A 80 21.53 1.10 -5.14
N ILE A 81 20.24 1.13 -4.71
CA ILE A 81 19.11 0.75 -5.57
C ILE A 81 18.98 1.73 -6.75
N VAL A 82 19.06 3.03 -6.50
CA VAL A 82 18.98 4.07 -7.54
C VAL A 82 20.09 3.88 -8.59
N ASP A 83 21.34 3.67 -8.15
CA ASP A 83 22.47 3.44 -9.04
C ASP A 83 22.32 2.13 -9.85
N TRP A 84 21.83 1.06 -9.20
CA TRP A 84 21.56 -0.23 -9.82
C TRP A 84 20.48 -0.14 -10.91
N CYS A 85 19.36 0.54 -10.62
CA CYS A 85 18.28 0.77 -11.58
C CYS A 85 18.73 1.63 -12.76
N ASN A 86 19.42 2.75 -12.49
CA ASN A 86 19.91 3.64 -13.53
C ASN A 86 20.92 2.94 -14.46
N LYS A 87 21.84 2.15 -13.92
CA LYS A 87 22.79 1.34 -14.72
C LYS A 87 22.09 0.35 -15.67
N ARG A 88 20.91 -0.12 -15.28
CA ARG A 88 20.08 -1.07 -16.06
C ARG A 88 19.03 -0.37 -16.94
N HIS A 89 18.97 0.97 -16.91
CA HIS A 89 17.98 1.79 -17.62
C HIS A 89 16.54 1.43 -17.23
N LEU A 90 16.31 1.07 -15.98
CA LEU A 90 14.98 0.77 -15.45
C LEU A 90 14.29 2.04 -14.95
N GLY A 91 13.05 2.22 -15.36
CA GLY A 91 12.16 3.22 -14.77
C GLY A 91 11.84 2.86 -13.32
N PHE A 92 12.07 3.76 -12.38
CA PHE A 92 11.75 3.56 -10.97
C PHE A 92 11.17 4.80 -10.33
N TYR A 93 10.51 4.59 -9.19
CA TYR A 93 10.08 5.67 -8.33
C TYR A 93 10.29 5.33 -6.85
N LEU A 94 10.55 6.38 -6.08
CA LEU A 94 10.75 6.35 -4.64
C LEU A 94 9.42 6.67 -3.96
N GLU A 95 8.97 5.78 -3.10
CA GLU A 95 7.76 5.96 -2.30
C GLU A 95 8.15 6.55 -0.95
N ALA A 96 8.27 7.88 -0.91
CA ALA A 96 8.63 8.62 0.29
C ALA A 96 7.40 9.22 0.99
N ASN A 97 7.52 9.54 2.27
CA ASN A 97 6.43 10.19 3.01
C ASN A 97 6.23 11.66 2.62
N SER A 98 7.27 12.29 2.06
CA SER A 98 7.23 13.68 1.57
C SER A 98 6.72 13.81 0.13
N GLY A 99 6.72 12.73 -0.65
CA GLY A 99 6.29 12.72 -2.04
C GLY A 99 6.65 11.42 -2.77
N MET A 100 6.24 11.36 -4.02
CA MET A 100 6.59 10.32 -4.96
C MET A 100 7.61 10.88 -5.95
N TYR A 101 8.78 10.27 -6.07
CA TYR A 101 9.88 10.80 -6.88
C TYR A 101 10.34 9.79 -7.91
N CYS A 102 10.55 10.19 -9.16
CA CYS A 102 10.93 9.27 -10.22
C CYS A 102 12.14 9.73 -11.04
N ASN A 103 12.78 8.77 -11.72
CA ASN A 103 13.84 9.03 -12.69
C ASN A 103 13.32 9.27 -14.11
N ASP A 104 14.22 9.61 -15.05
CA ASP A 104 13.89 9.84 -16.48
C ASP A 104 13.25 8.61 -17.12
N TYR A 105 13.77 7.42 -16.85
CA TYR A 105 13.26 6.18 -17.44
C TYR A 105 11.82 5.86 -17.00
N MET A 106 11.40 6.28 -15.81
CA MET A 106 10.00 6.13 -15.39
C MET A 106 9.07 7.00 -16.23
N LEU A 107 9.49 8.22 -16.59
CA LEU A 107 8.69 9.08 -17.47
C LEU A 107 8.54 8.49 -18.88
N GLU A 108 9.56 7.75 -19.35
CA GLU A 108 9.53 7.10 -20.67
C GLU A 108 8.74 5.79 -20.67
N GLN A 109 8.98 4.91 -19.68
CA GLN A 109 8.48 3.53 -19.66
C GLN A 109 7.16 3.40 -18.89
N GLY A 110 6.93 4.29 -17.93
CA GLY A 110 5.81 4.23 -17.00
C GLY A 110 4.43 4.28 -17.66
N PRO A 111 4.17 5.20 -18.62
CA PRO A 111 2.87 5.29 -19.27
C PRO A 111 2.41 3.98 -19.90
N ASP A 112 3.26 3.33 -20.69
CA ASP A 112 2.94 2.07 -21.36
C ASP A 112 2.78 0.92 -20.36
N THR A 113 3.59 0.91 -19.29
CA THR A 113 3.54 -0.13 -18.27
C THR A 113 2.25 -0.02 -17.44
N MET A 114 1.88 1.21 -17.03
CA MET A 114 0.62 1.43 -16.29
C MET A 114 -0.61 1.19 -17.17
N MET A 115 -0.53 1.49 -18.46
CA MET A 115 -1.59 1.13 -19.40
C MET A 115 -1.80 -0.39 -19.47
N LYS A 116 -0.70 -1.16 -19.56
CA LYS A 116 -0.76 -2.64 -19.51
C LYS A 116 -1.35 -3.13 -18.18
N TYR A 117 -0.95 -2.53 -17.05
CA TYR A 117 -1.49 -2.84 -15.73
C TYR A 117 -3.00 -2.63 -15.68
N ALA A 118 -3.50 -1.46 -16.08
CA ALA A 118 -4.92 -1.13 -16.04
C ALA A 118 -5.76 -2.03 -16.98
N LEU A 119 -5.26 -2.29 -18.19
CA LEU A 119 -5.91 -3.23 -19.12
C LEU A 119 -5.96 -4.65 -18.55
N GLY A 120 -4.89 -5.10 -17.90
CA GLY A 120 -4.84 -6.39 -17.21
C GLY A 120 -5.81 -6.52 -16.03
N LYS A 121 -6.23 -5.39 -15.45
CA LYS A 121 -7.29 -5.29 -14.42
C LYS A 121 -8.71 -5.14 -15.03
N GLY A 122 -8.85 -5.16 -16.36
CA GLY A 122 -10.15 -5.09 -17.04
C GLY A 122 -10.62 -3.68 -17.42
N ALA A 123 -9.76 -2.65 -17.24
CA ALA A 123 -10.08 -1.30 -17.69
C ALA A 123 -10.25 -1.24 -19.22
N ASN A 124 -11.15 -0.39 -19.70
CA ASN A 124 -11.18 -0.05 -21.14
C ASN A 124 -9.99 0.88 -21.50
N THR A 125 -9.70 1.01 -22.78
CA THR A 125 -8.53 1.75 -23.28
C THR A 125 -8.49 3.22 -22.82
N ASN A 126 -9.63 3.90 -22.74
CA ASN A 126 -9.68 5.30 -22.31
C ASN A 126 -9.36 5.41 -20.82
N HIS A 127 -10.00 4.58 -19.99
CA HIS A 127 -9.73 4.52 -18.57
C HIS A 127 -8.27 4.11 -18.28
N ALA A 128 -7.71 3.17 -19.04
CA ALA A 128 -6.31 2.77 -18.90
C ALA A 128 -5.34 3.94 -19.20
N LYS A 129 -5.65 4.79 -20.19
CA LYS A 129 -4.88 6.00 -20.48
C LYS A 129 -4.98 7.02 -19.35
N ASP A 130 -6.18 7.24 -18.83
CA ASP A 130 -6.40 8.18 -17.73
C ASP A 130 -5.65 7.71 -16.46
N THR A 131 -5.70 6.42 -16.15
CA THR A 131 -4.93 5.80 -15.06
C THR A 131 -3.43 6.00 -15.24
N ALA A 132 -2.89 5.74 -16.44
CA ALA A 132 -1.48 5.92 -16.73
C ALA A 132 -1.05 7.40 -16.61
N ASN A 133 -1.85 8.33 -17.10
CA ASN A 133 -1.58 9.76 -16.99
C ASN A 133 -1.62 10.23 -15.53
N ALA A 134 -2.62 9.81 -14.76
CA ALA A 134 -2.74 10.13 -13.34
C ALA A 134 -1.54 9.61 -12.55
N PHE A 135 -1.11 8.36 -12.79
CA PHE A 135 0.05 7.76 -12.17
C PHE A 135 1.32 8.58 -12.39
N ILE A 136 1.62 8.91 -13.66
CA ILE A 136 2.83 9.68 -14.00
C ILE A 136 2.76 11.11 -13.47
N SER A 137 1.60 11.76 -13.50
CA SER A 137 1.43 13.12 -12.99
C SER A 137 1.58 13.23 -11.47
N GLY A 138 1.48 12.11 -10.75
CA GLY A 138 1.71 12.05 -9.30
C GLY A 138 3.19 12.11 -8.90
N PHE A 139 4.12 12.00 -9.86
CA PHE A 139 5.55 12.02 -9.55
C PHE A 139 6.18 13.40 -9.66
N THR A 140 7.12 13.66 -8.74
CA THR A 140 8.12 14.70 -8.91
C THR A 140 9.35 14.10 -9.58
N HIS A 141 9.73 14.60 -10.74
CA HIS A 141 10.90 14.16 -11.46
C HIS A 141 12.18 14.69 -10.78
N LEU A 142 13.12 13.79 -10.49
CA LEU A 142 14.43 14.10 -9.91
C LEU A 142 15.55 13.46 -10.72
N GLN A 143 16.75 14.02 -10.61
CA GLN A 143 17.96 13.54 -11.30
C GLN A 143 19.18 13.52 -10.37
N GLY A 144 20.14 12.66 -10.67
CA GLY A 144 21.42 12.60 -9.99
C GLY A 144 21.26 12.34 -8.49
N GLU A 145 21.97 13.13 -7.68
CA GLU A 145 22.02 12.97 -6.22
C GLU A 145 20.73 13.35 -5.50
N ASP A 146 19.82 14.10 -6.13
CA ASP A 146 18.52 14.44 -5.55
C ASP A 146 17.63 13.20 -5.35
N LEU A 147 17.95 12.08 -6.04
CA LEU A 147 17.33 10.79 -5.85
C LEU A 147 17.85 10.02 -4.61
N TYR A 148 18.97 10.44 -3.99
CA TYR A 148 19.55 9.76 -2.81
C TYR A 148 18.92 10.29 -1.52
N ARG A 149 17.65 9.93 -1.31
CA ARG A 149 16.82 10.41 -0.21
C ARG A 149 16.96 9.51 1.02
N ASP A 150 16.53 10.02 2.17
CA ASP A 150 16.56 9.36 3.48
C ASP A 150 15.14 9.16 4.10
N ASP A 151 14.10 9.49 3.34
CA ASP A 151 12.69 9.39 3.76
C ASP A 151 11.88 8.33 2.96
N VAL A 152 12.56 7.37 2.34
CA VAL A 152 11.98 6.40 1.40
C VAL A 152 11.51 5.15 2.12
N ASN A 153 10.23 4.80 1.97
CA ASN A 153 9.66 3.56 2.51
C ASN A 153 10.04 2.34 1.68
N LYS A 154 9.92 2.46 0.36
CA LYS A 154 10.31 1.43 -0.62
C LYS A 154 10.59 2.07 -1.97
N ILE A 155 11.20 1.31 -2.87
CA ILE A 155 11.46 1.71 -4.26
C ILE A 155 10.81 0.69 -5.17
N SER A 156 9.91 1.16 -6.05
CA SER A 156 9.31 0.34 -7.10
C SER A 156 9.96 0.63 -8.45
N PHE A 157 10.19 -0.39 -9.26
CA PHE A 157 10.83 -0.27 -10.57
C PHE A 157 10.15 -1.15 -11.62
N ILE A 158 10.18 -0.71 -12.86
CA ILE A 158 9.62 -1.44 -13.99
C ILE A 158 10.53 -2.63 -14.32
N LEU A 159 9.95 -3.80 -14.47
CA LEU A 159 10.65 -4.99 -14.92
C LEU A 159 10.73 -5.00 -16.44
N SER A 160 11.93 -4.98 -17.01
CA SER A 160 12.14 -5.24 -18.44
C SER A 160 11.91 -6.73 -18.75
N SER A 161 12.20 -7.57 -17.78
CA SER A 161 11.88 -9.00 -17.71
C SER A 161 11.85 -9.47 -16.25
N TYR A 162 11.31 -10.66 -15.99
CA TYR A 162 11.31 -11.25 -14.65
C TYR A 162 12.73 -11.48 -14.09
N GLN A 163 13.75 -11.53 -14.97
CA GLN A 163 15.16 -11.64 -14.58
C GLN A 163 15.59 -10.43 -13.73
N ASP A 164 15.06 -9.23 -13.99
CA ASP A 164 15.38 -8.05 -13.17
C ASP A 164 14.94 -8.23 -11.71
N HIS A 165 13.81 -8.90 -11.47
CA HIS A 165 13.39 -9.26 -10.11
C HIS A 165 14.34 -10.27 -9.46
N LEU A 166 14.75 -11.33 -10.20
CA LEU A 166 15.68 -12.33 -9.68
C LEU A 166 17.05 -11.71 -9.38
N ASP A 167 17.52 -10.83 -10.25
CA ASP A 167 18.77 -10.11 -10.07
C ASP A 167 18.70 -9.15 -8.88
N SER A 168 17.58 -8.40 -8.71
CA SER A 168 17.39 -7.50 -7.56
C SER A 168 17.39 -8.28 -6.24
N LYS A 169 16.71 -9.42 -6.20
CA LYS A 169 16.70 -10.30 -5.02
C LYS A 169 18.09 -10.83 -4.66
N SER A 170 18.94 -11.08 -5.66
CA SER A 170 20.33 -11.52 -5.46
C SER A 170 21.24 -10.38 -5.02
N GLU A 171 21.09 -9.18 -5.62
CA GLU A 171 21.90 -8.00 -5.34
C GLU A 171 21.60 -7.42 -3.94
N PHE A 172 20.32 -7.39 -3.56
CA PHE A 172 19.84 -6.81 -2.32
C PHE A 172 19.34 -7.87 -1.34
N SER A 173 20.17 -8.86 -1.02
CA SER A 173 19.81 -10.01 -0.17
C SER A 173 19.35 -9.65 1.23
N GLU A 174 19.73 -8.47 1.75
CA GLU A 174 19.33 -7.94 3.06
C GLU A 174 17.99 -7.19 3.03
N LEU A 175 17.42 -6.97 1.83
CA LEU A 175 16.14 -6.31 1.62
C LEU A 175 15.07 -7.32 1.21
N VAL A 176 13.81 -6.89 1.29
CA VAL A 176 12.67 -7.66 0.76
C VAL A 176 12.42 -7.25 -0.68
N ALA A 177 12.51 -8.21 -1.60
CA ALA A 177 12.19 -8.02 -3.00
C ALA A 177 10.86 -8.69 -3.33
N ASN A 178 9.86 -7.92 -3.76
CA ASN A 178 8.56 -8.39 -4.20
C ASN A 178 8.29 -8.02 -5.67
N THR A 179 7.14 -8.45 -6.17
CA THR A 179 6.64 -8.07 -7.49
C THR A 179 5.16 -7.72 -7.44
N TRP A 180 4.73 -6.84 -8.32
CA TRP A 180 3.32 -6.49 -8.48
C TRP A 180 2.95 -6.19 -9.94
N GLY A 181 1.65 -5.97 -10.21
CA GLY A 181 1.16 -5.74 -11.57
C GLY A 181 1.03 -6.99 -12.44
N GLY A 182 1.02 -8.18 -11.82
CA GLY A 182 0.90 -9.49 -12.45
C GLY A 182 1.38 -10.60 -11.51
N LYS A 183 1.25 -11.85 -11.92
CA LYS A 183 1.71 -13.01 -11.14
C LYS A 183 2.95 -13.63 -11.79
N GLY A 184 3.98 -13.92 -10.97
CA GLY A 184 5.21 -14.57 -11.43
C GLY A 184 5.87 -13.81 -12.58
N GLU A 185 6.22 -14.47 -13.65
CA GLU A 185 6.88 -13.89 -14.83
C GLU A 185 6.06 -12.83 -15.58
N LEU A 186 4.77 -12.70 -15.27
CA LEU A 186 3.89 -11.68 -15.83
C LEU A 186 3.85 -10.39 -15.00
N ALA A 187 4.60 -10.33 -13.91
CA ALA A 187 4.69 -9.12 -13.10
C ALA A 187 5.31 -7.96 -13.90
N LEU A 188 4.74 -6.79 -13.75
CA LEU A 188 5.19 -5.59 -14.46
C LEU A 188 6.19 -4.77 -13.66
N PHE A 189 6.13 -4.88 -12.34
CA PHE A 189 6.96 -4.12 -11.42
C PHE A 189 7.63 -5.03 -10.40
N GLY A 190 8.86 -4.69 -10.04
CA GLY A 190 9.54 -5.12 -8.83
C GLY A 190 9.49 -4.04 -7.77
N ASP A 191 9.59 -4.39 -6.50
CA ASP A 191 9.83 -3.44 -5.41
C ASP A 191 10.87 -3.96 -4.44
N LEU A 192 11.56 -3.03 -3.78
CA LEU A 192 12.54 -3.27 -2.73
C LEU A 192 12.18 -2.44 -1.50
N GLY A 193 12.08 -3.11 -0.36
CA GLY A 193 11.79 -2.49 0.92
C GLY A 193 12.64 -3.07 2.05
N PRO A 194 12.61 -2.47 3.24
CA PRO A 194 13.38 -2.95 4.38
C PRO A 194 12.89 -4.32 4.87
N ALA A 195 13.82 -5.19 5.27
CA ALA A 195 13.48 -6.48 5.85
C ALA A 195 12.91 -6.34 7.27
N GLY A 196 12.02 -7.26 7.65
CA GLY A 196 11.40 -7.28 8.97
C GLY A 196 10.30 -6.25 9.19
N ILE A 197 10.05 -5.38 8.22
CA ILE A 197 8.97 -4.40 8.26
C ILE A 197 7.72 -5.01 7.63
N THR A 198 6.65 -5.13 8.43
CA THR A 198 5.38 -5.71 8.03
C THR A 198 4.21 -4.93 8.64
N LYS A 199 3.01 -5.06 8.07
CA LYS A 199 1.79 -4.52 8.68
C LYS A 199 1.61 -4.99 10.13
N ARG A 200 1.97 -6.25 10.44
CA ARG A 200 1.94 -6.80 11.80
C ARG A 200 2.86 -6.02 12.74
N HIS A 201 4.14 -5.87 12.41
CA HIS A 201 5.11 -5.13 13.23
C HIS A 201 4.63 -3.70 13.52
N ALA A 202 4.05 -3.04 12.52
CA ALA A 202 3.52 -1.70 12.68
C ALA A 202 2.28 -1.64 13.58
N ILE A 203 1.37 -2.63 13.48
CA ILE A 203 0.20 -2.74 14.36
C ILE A 203 0.65 -2.96 15.80
N GLU A 204 1.58 -3.89 16.04
CA GLU A 204 2.15 -4.15 17.37
C GLU A 204 2.78 -2.86 17.96
N THR A 205 3.53 -2.10 17.14
CA THR A 205 4.12 -0.80 17.53
C THR A 205 3.04 0.25 17.87
N LEU A 206 1.96 0.32 17.09
CA LEU A 206 0.85 1.24 17.35
C LEU A 206 0.13 0.86 18.65
N LEU A 207 -0.14 -0.41 18.88
CA LEU A 207 -0.81 -0.91 20.09
C LEU A 207 0.03 -0.62 21.34
N ASP A 208 1.33 -0.86 21.29
CA ASP A 208 2.25 -0.53 22.39
C ASP A 208 2.21 0.97 22.71
N TYR A 209 2.22 1.84 21.70
CA TYR A 209 2.11 3.29 21.89
C TYR A 209 0.77 3.71 22.51
N LEU A 210 -0.33 3.09 22.06
CA LEU A 210 -1.68 3.38 22.56
C LEU A 210 -1.96 2.74 23.93
N HIS A 211 -1.08 1.87 24.42
CA HIS A 211 -1.31 1.01 25.61
C HIS A 211 -2.58 0.17 25.48
N GLU A 212 -2.85 -0.33 24.28
CA GLU A 212 -4.00 -1.16 23.94
C GLU A 212 -3.58 -2.64 23.79
N ASP A 213 -4.52 -3.54 24.05
CA ASP A 213 -4.31 -4.98 23.88
C ASP A 213 -4.82 -5.44 22.52
N ALA A 214 -4.11 -6.36 21.88
CA ALA A 214 -4.49 -6.95 20.61
C ALA A 214 -5.89 -7.58 20.62
N THR A 215 -6.39 -8.01 21.79
CA THR A 215 -7.77 -8.54 21.96
C THR A 215 -8.87 -7.51 21.65
N ASN A 216 -8.53 -6.22 21.63
CA ASN A 216 -9.44 -5.12 21.30
C ASN A 216 -9.36 -4.67 19.84
N THR A 217 -8.80 -5.48 18.95
CA THR A 217 -8.54 -5.11 17.56
C THR A 217 -9.40 -5.88 16.57
N ILE A 218 -9.82 -5.17 15.53
CA ILE A 218 -10.50 -5.75 14.36
C ILE A 218 -9.75 -5.30 13.12
N SER A 219 -9.43 -6.23 12.22
CA SER A 219 -8.81 -5.90 10.93
C SER A 219 -9.76 -6.18 9.76
N PHE A 220 -9.64 -5.38 8.69
CA PHE A 220 -10.40 -5.49 7.46
C PHE A 220 -9.45 -5.53 6.29
N GLY A 221 -9.60 -6.49 5.38
CA GLY A 221 -8.72 -6.64 4.23
C GLY A 221 -9.35 -7.43 3.08
N ASP A 222 -8.76 -7.33 1.89
CA ASP A 222 -9.20 -8.03 0.68
C ASP A 222 -8.11 -8.84 -0.01
N ALA A 223 -6.85 -8.62 0.33
CA ALA A 223 -5.71 -9.16 -0.38
C ALA A 223 -4.78 -10.01 0.50
N LYS A 224 -3.96 -10.85 -0.14
CA LYS A 224 -2.99 -11.71 0.55
C LYS A 224 -2.02 -10.94 1.46
N ILE A 225 -1.67 -9.70 1.09
CA ILE A 225 -0.77 -8.86 1.89
C ILE A 225 -1.38 -8.49 3.26
N ASP A 226 -2.71 -8.55 3.39
CA ASP A 226 -3.43 -8.24 4.62
C ASP A 226 -3.42 -9.38 5.63
N LEU A 227 -3.03 -10.60 5.23
CA LEU A 227 -2.88 -11.73 6.15
C LEU A 227 -1.98 -11.41 7.34
N SER A 228 -0.96 -10.57 7.14
CA SER A 228 -0.10 -10.14 8.22
C SER A 228 -0.80 -9.28 9.30
N MET A 229 -1.92 -8.62 8.97
CA MET A 229 -2.80 -7.98 9.97
C MET A 229 -3.65 -9.02 10.70
N PHE A 230 -4.18 -10.02 9.96
CA PHE A 230 -5.00 -11.09 10.52
C PHE A 230 -4.23 -11.96 11.54
N GLU A 231 -2.91 -12.06 11.39
CA GLU A 231 -2.05 -12.78 12.34
C GLU A 231 -1.92 -12.13 13.72
N CYS A 232 -2.24 -10.84 13.85
CA CYS A 232 -2.04 -10.09 15.10
C CYS A 232 -3.30 -9.40 15.63
N CYS A 233 -4.37 -9.32 14.86
CA CYS A 233 -5.64 -8.77 15.31
C CYS A 233 -6.56 -9.86 15.85
N ALA A 234 -7.41 -9.50 16.83
CA ALA A 234 -8.28 -10.45 17.50
C ALA A 234 -9.45 -10.93 16.64
N TYR A 235 -9.94 -10.10 15.74
CA TYR A 235 -11.03 -10.43 14.84
C TYR A 235 -10.75 -9.92 13.43
N ASN A 236 -11.00 -10.75 12.43
CA ASN A 236 -10.53 -10.50 11.08
C ASN A 236 -11.68 -10.60 10.08
N VAL A 237 -11.87 -9.56 9.30
CA VAL A 237 -12.96 -9.46 8.31
C VAL A 237 -12.38 -9.40 6.91
N ALA A 238 -12.75 -10.36 6.07
CA ALA A 238 -12.45 -10.32 4.65
C ALA A 238 -13.57 -9.62 3.89
N MET A 239 -13.20 -8.74 2.95
CA MET A 239 -14.15 -8.13 2.03
C MET A 239 -14.69 -9.16 1.00
N GLY A 240 -15.93 -8.96 0.55
CA GLY A 240 -16.57 -9.84 -0.44
C GLY A 240 -15.84 -9.92 -1.78
N ASN A 241 -15.17 -8.84 -2.19
CA ASN A 241 -14.27 -8.80 -3.35
C ASN A 241 -12.90 -9.44 -3.10
N GLY A 242 -12.57 -9.83 -1.86
CA GLY A 242 -11.29 -10.42 -1.51
C GLY A 242 -11.03 -11.78 -2.18
N GLY A 243 -9.75 -12.14 -2.29
CA GLY A 243 -9.32 -13.44 -2.79
C GLY A 243 -9.65 -14.60 -1.83
N ASN A 244 -9.52 -15.84 -2.31
CA ASN A 244 -9.83 -17.02 -1.48
C ASN A 244 -8.93 -17.11 -0.24
N GLU A 245 -7.64 -16.79 -0.38
CA GLU A 245 -6.66 -16.89 0.71
C GLU A 245 -7.06 -16.02 1.93
N ILE A 246 -7.49 -14.78 1.69
CA ILE A 246 -7.90 -13.87 2.78
C ILE A 246 -9.25 -14.28 3.37
N LYS A 247 -10.18 -14.77 2.54
CA LYS A 247 -11.50 -15.26 2.97
C LYS A 247 -11.39 -16.51 3.85
N GLU A 248 -10.46 -17.41 3.52
CA GLU A 248 -10.21 -18.63 4.31
C GLU A 248 -9.59 -18.33 5.68
N ALA A 249 -8.87 -17.21 5.79
CA ALA A 249 -8.22 -16.78 7.04
C ALA A 249 -9.10 -15.87 7.93
N ALA A 250 -10.24 -15.41 7.42
CA ALA A 250 -11.11 -14.47 8.11
C ALA A 250 -12.08 -15.15 9.08
N ASP A 251 -12.41 -14.47 10.18
CA ASP A 251 -13.49 -14.85 11.09
C ASP A 251 -14.87 -14.54 10.51
N TYR A 252 -14.95 -13.50 9.66
CA TYR A 252 -16.17 -13.09 8.99
C TYR A 252 -15.87 -12.61 7.56
N ILE A 253 -16.76 -12.94 6.62
CA ILE A 253 -16.72 -12.43 5.25
C ILE A 253 -17.90 -11.50 5.07
N THR A 254 -17.62 -10.23 4.79
CA THR A 254 -18.64 -9.22 4.51
C THR A 254 -18.93 -9.12 3.01
N ASP A 255 -19.79 -8.18 2.61
CA ASP A 255 -20.11 -7.90 1.22
C ASP A 255 -18.95 -7.24 0.46
N ASP A 256 -19.07 -7.10 -0.86
CA ASP A 256 -18.13 -6.38 -1.72
C ASP A 256 -18.02 -4.91 -1.30
N VAL A 257 -16.83 -4.31 -1.51
CA VAL A 257 -16.56 -2.90 -1.23
C VAL A 257 -17.63 -1.98 -1.86
N ASN A 258 -18.09 -2.31 -3.07
CA ASN A 258 -19.14 -1.57 -3.79
C ASN A 258 -20.57 -1.92 -3.33
N GLU A 259 -20.75 -2.94 -2.49
CA GLU A 259 -22.03 -3.37 -1.95
C GLU A 259 -22.17 -3.03 -0.45
N ASN A 260 -21.57 -1.93 -0.02
CA ASN A 260 -21.54 -1.45 1.37
C ASN A 260 -20.82 -2.40 2.34
N GLY A 261 -19.87 -3.19 1.89
CA GLY A 261 -19.23 -4.24 2.68
C GLY A 261 -18.69 -3.76 4.03
N LEU A 262 -17.95 -2.64 4.05
CA LEU A 262 -17.42 -2.10 5.31
C LEU A 262 -18.53 -1.66 6.27
N TYR A 263 -19.57 -0.97 5.78
CA TYR A 263 -20.71 -0.55 6.58
C TYR A 263 -21.46 -1.75 7.18
N ASN A 264 -21.71 -2.77 6.36
CA ASN A 264 -22.42 -3.98 6.78
C ASN A 264 -21.61 -4.75 7.84
N ALA A 265 -20.29 -4.82 7.70
CA ALA A 265 -19.43 -5.43 8.70
C ALA A 265 -19.43 -4.65 10.02
N PHE A 266 -19.31 -3.31 9.98
CA PHE A 266 -19.34 -2.49 11.19
C PHE A 266 -20.68 -2.64 11.94
N LYS A 267 -21.78 -2.74 11.21
CA LYS A 267 -23.11 -3.00 11.79
C LYS A 267 -23.22 -4.41 12.36
N HIS A 268 -22.71 -5.43 11.66
CA HIS A 268 -22.71 -6.82 12.13
C HIS A 268 -21.92 -6.98 13.44
N LEU A 269 -20.83 -6.23 13.57
CA LEU A 269 -19.95 -6.25 14.74
C LEU A 269 -20.39 -5.26 15.84
N GLU A 270 -21.55 -4.63 15.69
CA GLU A 270 -22.11 -3.67 16.67
C GLU A 270 -21.18 -2.48 16.96
N LEU A 271 -20.34 -2.09 15.99
CA LEU A 271 -19.48 -0.91 16.10
C LEU A 271 -20.26 0.40 15.86
N ILE A 272 -21.41 0.26 15.13
CA ILE A 272 -22.30 1.37 14.76
C ILE A 272 -23.77 1.00 14.94
#